data_0d4b5f11efbbfe75a8ed2b1e86f511f1
#
_entry.id   0d4b5f11efbbfe75a8ed2b1e86f511f1
#
_cell.length_a   1.000
_cell.length_b   1.000
_cell.length_c   1.000
_cell.angle_alpha   90.00
_cell.angle_beta   90.00
_cell.angle_gamma   90.00
#
_symmetry.space_group_name_H-M   'P 1'
#
loop_
_entity.id
_entity.type
_entity.pdbx_description
1 polymer ?
#
loop_
_entity_poly.entity_id
_entity_poly.type
_entity_poly.pdbx_seq_one_letter_code
_entity_poly.pdbx_strand_id
1 'polypeptide(L)'
;MTGFKTLWAMAGLLLAAQALAQAPIRNVGVFSLLGDSVQVTASTDAPRDTRIERTARETLEFKDIGFDIIGGRVARKAIETRQPPTLFRLFRAPVPLTLDDQVLIADGAARGELPEWMVRSIVTHQFTHVLLITRARGRASIRTSDGDAIGRGTVEGIGFYLDTLYTMRNQTNGTLSNGLIAPYVEMRVSLMDTDSAKVVAEHRLSEAYALAAKDGSVVADPWNFLSAAEKVHALRQLVEKTLTRGIVAVLP
;
A
#
# COMPACT_ATOMS: atom_id res chain seq x y z
N MET A 1 10.50 10.70 -64.10
CA MET A 1 10.67 9.82 -62.93
C MET A 1 10.62 10.66 -61.67
N THR A 2 9.42 11.14 -61.28
CA THR A 2 9.20 11.96 -60.09
C THR A 2 7.76 11.66 -59.56
N GLY A 3 7.58 10.63 -58.77
CA GLY A 3 6.25 10.25 -58.34
C GLY A 3 6.18 9.34 -57.09
N PHE A 4 7.29 9.11 -56.38
CA PHE A 4 7.30 8.09 -55.30
C PHE A 4 7.72 8.60 -53.91
N LYS A 5 7.89 9.90 -53.73
CA LYS A 5 8.39 10.44 -52.44
C LYS A 5 7.32 11.09 -51.57
N THR A 6 6.08 11.23 -52.03
CA THR A 6 4.99 11.92 -51.29
C THR A 6 4.06 10.99 -50.52
N LEU A 7 4.13 9.67 -50.71
CA LEU A 7 3.21 8.74 -50.01
C LEU A 7 3.67 8.32 -48.59
N TRP A 8 4.93 8.50 -48.24
CA TRP A 8 5.47 8.11 -46.91
C TRP A 8 5.29 9.17 -45.83
N ALA A 9 5.00 10.41 -46.20
CA ALA A 9 4.80 11.48 -45.20
C ALA A 9 3.38 11.49 -44.56
N MET A 10 2.39 10.91 -45.21
CA MET A 10 1.02 10.85 -44.65
C MET A 10 0.78 9.64 -43.73
N ALA A 11 1.54 8.56 -43.84
CA ALA A 11 1.40 7.40 -42.95
C ALA A 11 2.00 7.65 -41.57
N GLY A 12 2.95 8.56 -41.41
CA GLY A 12 3.55 8.92 -40.13
C GLY A 12 2.69 9.79 -39.22
N LEU A 13 1.72 10.53 -39.77
CA LEU A 13 0.87 11.45 -39.02
C LEU A 13 -0.36 10.76 -38.40
N LEU A 14 -0.75 9.59 -38.88
CA LEU A 14 -1.89 8.82 -38.35
C LEU A 14 -1.54 7.93 -37.15
N LEU A 15 -0.27 7.67 -36.89
CA LEU A 15 0.19 6.87 -35.73
C LEU A 15 0.41 7.69 -34.46
N ALA A 16 0.45 9.01 -34.54
CA ALA A 16 0.64 9.89 -33.40
C ALA A 16 -0.66 10.30 -32.68
N ALA A 17 -1.83 9.94 -33.19
CA ALA A 17 -3.13 10.39 -32.67
C ALA A 17 -3.83 9.37 -31.73
N GLN A 18 -3.17 8.28 -31.33
CA GLN A 18 -3.68 7.36 -30.31
C GLN A 18 -2.95 7.51 -28.96
N ALA A 19 -2.58 8.69 -28.57
CA ALA A 19 -2.55 9.01 -27.16
C ALA A 19 -4.01 8.92 -26.70
N LEU A 20 -4.41 7.77 -26.14
CA LEU A 20 -5.70 7.57 -25.51
C LEU A 20 -5.86 8.71 -24.50
N ALA A 21 -6.58 9.76 -24.90
CA ALA A 21 -6.95 10.84 -24.00
C ALA A 21 -7.78 10.19 -22.89
N GLN A 22 -7.14 9.88 -21.78
CA GLN A 22 -7.86 9.43 -20.59
C GLN A 22 -8.93 10.47 -20.30
N ALA A 23 -10.17 10.02 -20.11
CA ALA A 23 -11.26 10.91 -19.75
C ALA A 23 -10.86 11.73 -18.52
N PRO A 24 -11.12 13.05 -18.51
CA PRO A 24 -10.72 13.89 -17.39
C PRO A 24 -11.38 13.39 -16.10
N ILE A 25 -10.60 13.27 -15.04
CA ILE A 25 -11.10 12.88 -13.72
C ILE A 25 -11.94 14.02 -13.16
N ARG A 26 -13.26 13.87 -13.11
CA ARG A 26 -14.19 14.92 -12.66
C ARG A 26 -14.84 14.63 -11.32
N ASN A 27 -15.15 13.38 -11.06
CA ASN A 27 -15.85 12.92 -9.86
C ASN A 27 -15.25 11.60 -9.40
N VAL A 28 -14.61 11.59 -8.21
CA VAL A 28 -13.85 10.44 -7.70
C VAL A 28 -14.47 9.89 -6.44
N GLY A 29 -14.83 8.60 -6.48
CA GLY A 29 -15.10 7.83 -5.28
C GLY A 29 -13.80 7.20 -4.76
N VAL A 30 -13.41 7.51 -3.53
CA VAL A 30 -12.28 6.87 -2.88
C VAL A 30 -12.78 5.80 -1.91
N PHE A 31 -12.46 4.56 -2.19
CA PHE A 31 -12.78 3.43 -1.34
C PHE A 31 -11.50 3.00 -0.62
N SER A 32 -11.39 3.40 0.66
CA SER A 32 -10.30 2.96 1.53
C SER A 32 -10.79 1.80 2.38
N LEU A 33 -10.16 0.64 2.20
CA LEU A 33 -10.54 -0.61 2.85
C LEU A 33 -9.46 -1.08 3.83
N LEU A 34 -8.60 -0.17 4.29
CA LEU A 34 -7.46 -0.50 5.16
C LEU A 34 -7.90 -0.98 6.55
N GLY A 35 -9.05 -0.47 7.05
CA GLY A 35 -9.54 -0.79 8.40
C GLY A 35 -8.56 -0.37 9.50
N ASP A 36 -8.79 -0.87 10.72
CA ASP A 36 -8.05 -0.43 11.90
C ASP A 36 -7.20 -1.55 12.56
N SER A 37 -7.13 -2.75 11.96
CA SER A 37 -6.31 -3.85 12.48
C SER A 37 -4.84 -3.73 12.07
N VAL A 38 -3.95 -4.24 12.90
CA VAL A 38 -2.49 -4.27 12.67
C VAL A 38 -2.02 -5.70 12.84
N GLN A 39 -1.21 -6.20 11.92
CA GLN A 39 -0.61 -7.52 11.99
C GLN A 39 0.74 -7.45 12.72
N VAL A 40 0.97 -8.37 13.65
CA VAL A 40 2.29 -8.62 14.22
C VAL A 40 2.80 -9.94 13.68
N THR A 41 3.91 -9.89 12.98
CA THR A 41 4.53 -11.05 12.33
C THR A 41 5.89 -11.27 12.98
N ALA A 42 6.07 -12.39 13.68
CA ALA A 42 7.34 -12.73 14.32
C ALA A 42 8.08 -13.82 13.52
N SER A 43 9.33 -13.58 13.19
CA SER A 43 10.22 -14.63 12.70
C SER A 43 10.66 -15.49 13.88
N THR A 44 10.36 -16.78 13.84
CA THR A 44 10.76 -17.74 14.87
C THR A 44 11.85 -18.67 14.33
N ASP A 45 12.75 -19.10 15.20
CA ASP A 45 13.73 -20.12 14.88
C ASP A 45 13.04 -21.40 14.40
N ALA A 46 13.17 -21.70 13.10
CA ALA A 46 12.90 -23.04 12.63
C ALA A 46 14.24 -23.80 12.59
N PRO A 47 14.30 -25.06 13.04
CA PRO A 47 15.47 -25.90 12.82
C PRO A 47 15.82 -25.89 11.34
N ARG A 48 17.12 -25.77 11.02
CA ARG A 48 17.63 -25.61 9.64
C ARG A 48 17.18 -26.69 8.63
N ASP A 49 16.62 -27.78 9.13
CA ASP A 49 16.17 -28.94 8.33
C ASP A 49 14.69 -28.95 7.93
N THR A 50 13.90 -28.00 8.36
CA THR A 50 12.48 -27.95 7.96
C THR A 50 12.25 -26.79 7.00
N ARG A 51 11.76 -27.09 5.77
CA ARG A 51 11.31 -26.12 4.77
C ARG A 51 10.05 -25.34 5.20
N ILE A 52 9.66 -25.42 6.46
CA ILE A 52 8.45 -24.78 7.00
C ILE A 52 8.90 -23.49 7.69
N GLU A 53 8.68 -22.37 7.00
CA GLU A 53 8.82 -21.04 7.61
C GLU A 53 7.76 -20.90 8.70
N ARG A 54 8.16 -20.97 9.96
CA ARG A 54 7.28 -20.68 11.09
C ARG A 54 7.30 -19.19 11.37
N THR A 55 6.27 -18.52 10.89
CA THR A 55 5.99 -17.14 11.22
C THR A 55 4.78 -17.13 12.14
N ALA A 56 4.95 -16.70 13.38
CA ALA A 56 3.82 -16.46 14.27
C ALA A 56 3.15 -15.14 13.84
N ARG A 57 1.80 -15.16 13.76
CA ARG A 57 1.01 -13.98 13.39
C ARG A 57 -0.03 -13.72 14.44
N GLU A 58 -0.15 -12.46 14.80
CA GLU A 58 -1.17 -11.96 15.70
C GLU A 58 -1.80 -10.70 15.11
N THR A 59 -3.11 -10.59 15.25
CA THR A 59 -3.85 -9.38 14.81
C THR A 59 -4.21 -8.56 16.04
N LEU A 60 -3.81 -7.30 16.04
CA LEU A 60 -4.14 -6.33 17.07
C LEU A 60 -5.10 -5.28 16.53
N GLU A 61 -6.12 -4.94 17.31
CA GLU A 61 -7.06 -3.87 17.00
C GLU A 61 -6.54 -2.54 17.56
N PHE A 62 -6.34 -1.58 16.68
CA PHE A 62 -5.92 -0.21 17.05
C PHE A 62 -7.00 0.79 16.66
N LYS A 63 -8.03 0.90 17.45
CA LYS A 63 -9.23 1.71 17.15
C LYS A 63 -8.97 3.19 16.82
N ASP A 64 -7.83 3.72 17.24
CA ASP A 64 -7.53 5.16 17.13
C ASP A 64 -6.61 5.54 15.96
N ILE A 65 -6.13 4.59 15.16
CA ILE A 65 -5.20 4.92 14.07
C ILE A 65 -5.93 5.55 12.90
N GLY A 66 -7.09 4.99 12.52
CA GLY A 66 -7.91 5.51 11.43
C GLY A 66 -7.19 5.48 10.07
N PHE A 67 -6.67 4.33 9.66
CA PHE A 67 -5.94 4.20 8.38
C PHE A 67 -6.78 4.63 7.18
N ASP A 68 -8.08 4.36 7.20
CA ASP A 68 -8.99 4.82 6.14
C ASP A 68 -9.10 6.34 6.08
N ILE A 69 -9.04 7.03 7.23
CA ILE A 69 -9.02 8.50 7.28
C ILE A 69 -7.72 9.03 6.69
N ILE A 70 -6.59 8.38 7.00
CA ILE A 70 -5.29 8.72 6.41
C ILE A 70 -5.35 8.55 4.90
N GLY A 71 -5.85 7.41 4.42
CA GLY A 71 -6.03 7.13 2.99
C GLY A 71 -6.87 8.20 2.29
N GLY A 72 -8.02 8.54 2.87
CA GLY A 72 -8.91 9.58 2.34
C GLY A 72 -8.26 10.97 2.30
N ARG A 73 -7.55 11.36 3.37
CA ARG A 73 -6.84 12.65 3.44
C ARG A 73 -5.74 12.75 2.38
N VAL A 74 -4.92 11.70 2.25
CA VAL A 74 -3.85 11.66 1.25
C VAL A 74 -4.41 11.69 -0.16
N ALA A 75 -5.46 10.90 -0.43
CA ALA A 75 -6.13 10.88 -1.72
C ALA A 75 -6.71 12.25 -2.08
N ARG A 76 -7.43 12.90 -1.16
CA ARG A 76 -7.96 14.25 -1.36
C ARG A 76 -6.86 15.22 -1.76
N LYS A 77 -5.78 15.30 -0.97
CA LYS A 77 -4.67 16.21 -1.24
C LYS A 77 -4.04 15.97 -2.61
N ALA A 78 -3.82 14.71 -2.99
CA ALA A 78 -3.22 14.35 -4.26
C ALA A 78 -4.13 14.72 -5.45
N ILE A 79 -5.44 14.43 -5.34
CA ILE A 79 -6.44 14.74 -6.37
C ILE A 79 -6.59 16.25 -6.55
N GLU A 80 -6.77 17.01 -5.45
CA GLU A 80 -6.91 18.48 -5.50
C GLU A 80 -5.67 19.17 -6.08
N THR A 81 -4.49 18.61 -5.88
CA THR A 81 -3.24 19.18 -6.41
C THR A 81 -3.09 18.93 -7.90
N ARG A 82 -3.53 17.78 -8.42
CA ARG A 82 -3.29 17.39 -9.82
C ARG A 82 -4.43 17.72 -10.77
N GLN A 83 -5.66 17.65 -10.27
CA GLN A 83 -6.86 17.73 -11.10
C GLN A 83 -7.97 18.61 -10.48
N PRO A 84 -7.76 19.91 -10.31
CA PRO A 84 -8.82 20.81 -9.88
C PRO A 84 -9.70 21.24 -11.09
N PRO A 85 -11.01 21.45 -10.91
CA PRO A 85 -11.83 21.09 -9.75
C PRO A 85 -12.36 19.66 -9.87
N THR A 86 -12.09 18.82 -8.88
CA THR A 86 -12.58 17.43 -8.84
C THR A 86 -13.45 17.23 -7.61
N LEU A 87 -14.63 16.67 -7.79
CA LEU A 87 -15.48 16.22 -6.68
C LEU A 87 -14.89 14.96 -6.06
N PHE A 88 -14.90 14.91 -4.75
CA PHE A 88 -14.31 13.82 -3.98
C PHE A 88 -15.27 13.31 -2.90
N ARG A 89 -15.39 12.00 -2.79
CA ARG A 89 -16.08 11.34 -1.66
C ARG A 89 -15.28 10.14 -1.16
N LEU A 90 -15.15 10.04 0.18
CA LEU A 90 -14.53 8.90 0.84
C LEU A 90 -15.58 7.90 1.29
N PHE A 91 -15.33 6.63 1.01
CA PHE A 91 -16.11 5.48 1.47
C PHE A 91 -15.21 4.51 2.23
N ARG A 92 -15.81 3.89 3.22
CA ARG A 92 -15.25 2.76 3.96
C ARG A 92 -16.10 1.54 3.71
N ALA A 93 -15.57 0.37 4.00
CA ALA A 93 -16.36 -0.85 3.98
C ALA A 93 -17.50 -0.74 5.02
N PRO A 94 -18.71 -1.20 4.68
CA PRO A 94 -19.85 -1.20 5.59
C PRO A 94 -19.66 -2.17 6.78
N VAL A 95 -18.80 -3.15 6.62
CA VAL A 95 -18.41 -4.13 7.65
C VAL A 95 -16.89 -4.30 7.63
N PRO A 96 -16.26 -4.71 8.73
CA PRO A 96 -14.84 -5.05 8.73
C PRO A 96 -14.54 -6.13 7.69
N LEU A 97 -13.53 -5.88 6.87
CA LEU A 97 -13.08 -6.82 5.83
C LEU A 97 -11.81 -7.53 6.30
N THR A 98 -11.76 -8.83 6.05
CA THR A 98 -10.52 -9.60 6.19
C THR A 98 -9.54 -9.22 5.08
N LEU A 99 -8.29 -9.62 5.21
CA LEU A 99 -7.32 -9.44 4.13
C LEU A 99 -7.74 -10.20 2.86
N ASP A 100 -8.28 -11.41 3.02
CA ASP A 100 -8.74 -12.21 1.87
C ASP A 100 -9.88 -11.52 1.13
N ASP A 101 -10.84 -10.93 1.85
CA ASP A 101 -11.90 -10.12 1.24
C ASP A 101 -11.33 -8.95 0.45
N GLN A 102 -10.35 -8.25 1.00
CA GLN A 102 -9.71 -7.11 0.32
C GLN A 102 -8.94 -7.54 -0.93
N VAL A 103 -8.23 -8.67 -0.89
CA VAL A 103 -7.54 -9.24 -2.05
C VAL A 103 -8.56 -9.63 -3.12
N LEU A 104 -9.66 -10.30 -2.75
CA LEU A 104 -10.73 -10.66 -3.67
C LEU A 104 -11.37 -9.43 -4.33
N ILE A 105 -11.63 -8.36 -3.56
CA ILE A 105 -12.16 -7.11 -4.10
C ILE A 105 -11.17 -6.48 -5.09
N ALA A 106 -9.89 -6.41 -4.75
CA ALA A 106 -8.87 -5.83 -5.62
C ALA A 106 -8.68 -6.63 -6.93
N ASP A 107 -8.69 -7.96 -6.84
CA ASP A 107 -8.58 -8.84 -8.00
C ASP A 107 -9.88 -8.84 -8.82
N GLY A 108 -11.04 -8.71 -8.19
CA GLY A 108 -12.32 -8.48 -8.84
C GLY A 108 -12.35 -7.18 -9.61
N ALA A 109 -11.91 -6.09 -9.01
CA ALA A 109 -11.80 -4.78 -9.66
C ALA A 109 -10.95 -4.83 -10.94
N ALA A 110 -9.85 -5.60 -10.93
CA ALA A 110 -9.02 -5.80 -12.12
C ALA A 110 -9.77 -6.51 -13.28
N ARG A 111 -10.85 -7.26 -12.97
CA ARG A 111 -11.73 -7.91 -13.97
C ARG A 111 -13.00 -7.12 -14.24
N GLY A 112 -13.18 -5.95 -13.61
CA GLY A 112 -14.41 -5.15 -13.70
C GLY A 112 -15.54 -5.64 -12.77
N GLU A 113 -15.20 -6.47 -11.79
CA GLU A 113 -16.14 -7.05 -10.82
C GLU A 113 -15.98 -6.34 -9.48
N LEU A 114 -17.02 -5.67 -9.01
CA LEU A 114 -17.02 -4.98 -7.71
C LEU A 114 -18.16 -5.49 -6.83
N PRO A 115 -18.00 -5.45 -5.50
CA PRO A 115 -19.10 -5.73 -4.58
C PRO A 115 -20.30 -4.81 -4.84
N GLU A 116 -21.49 -5.33 -4.64
CA GLU A 116 -22.76 -4.59 -4.89
C GLU A 116 -22.82 -3.23 -4.20
N TRP A 117 -22.35 -3.14 -2.95
CA TRP A 117 -22.36 -1.88 -2.20
C TRP A 117 -21.45 -0.81 -2.81
N MET A 118 -20.33 -1.21 -3.45
CA MET A 118 -19.46 -0.30 -4.20
C MET A 118 -20.16 0.15 -5.50
N VAL A 119 -20.71 -0.79 -6.26
CA VAL A 119 -21.45 -0.49 -7.50
C VAL A 119 -22.60 0.47 -7.20
N ARG A 120 -23.38 0.21 -6.15
CA ARG A 120 -24.48 1.11 -5.72
C ARG A 120 -23.96 2.52 -5.40
N SER A 121 -22.83 2.63 -4.69
CA SER A 121 -22.23 3.93 -4.38
C SER A 121 -21.76 4.66 -5.65
N ILE A 122 -21.14 3.94 -6.58
CA ILE A 122 -20.67 4.50 -7.87
C ILE A 122 -21.84 5.08 -8.65
N VAL A 123 -22.92 4.31 -8.83
CA VAL A 123 -24.10 4.72 -9.58
C VAL A 123 -24.81 5.90 -8.89
N THR A 124 -25.02 5.82 -7.56
CA THR A 124 -25.73 6.88 -6.81
C THR A 124 -25.01 8.23 -6.90
N HIS A 125 -23.69 8.22 -6.92
CA HIS A 125 -22.89 9.45 -6.93
C HIS A 125 -22.29 9.79 -8.28
N GLN A 126 -22.56 8.99 -9.31
CA GLN A 126 -22.11 9.21 -10.68
C GLN A 126 -20.59 9.45 -10.76
N PHE A 127 -19.81 8.60 -10.08
CA PHE A 127 -18.35 8.70 -10.16
C PHE A 127 -17.86 8.36 -11.55
N THR A 128 -16.94 9.17 -12.08
CA THR A 128 -16.22 8.88 -13.32
C THR A 128 -15.03 7.96 -13.08
N HIS A 129 -14.46 8.03 -11.87
CA HIS A 129 -13.33 7.19 -11.46
C HIS A 129 -13.50 6.70 -10.02
N VAL A 130 -12.91 5.56 -9.75
CA VAL A 130 -12.79 4.99 -8.41
C VAL A 130 -11.31 4.83 -8.08
N LEU A 131 -10.89 5.39 -6.94
CA LEU A 131 -9.61 5.10 -6.33
C LEU A 131 -9.84 4.06 -5.23
N LEU A 132 -9.35 2.85 -5.46
CA LEU A 132 -9.45 1.73 -4.53
C LEU A 132 -8.13 1.56 -3.79
N ILE A 133 -8.17 1.56 -2.45
CA ILE A 133 -7.03 1.36 -1.56
C ILE A 133 -7.29 0.12 -0.72
N THR A 134 -6.47 -0.92 -0.91
CA THR A 134 -6.60 -2.21 -0.21
C THR A 134 -5.27 -2.63 0.40
N ARG A 135 -5.35 -3.52 1.37
CA ARG A 135 -4.19 -4.28 1.84
C ARG A 135 -3.80 -5.33 0.81
N ALA A 136 -2.54 -5.75 0.87
CA ALA A 136 -1.99 -6.80 0.01
C ALA A 136 -1.12 -7.76 0.83
N ARG A 137 -0.62 -8.80 0.19
CA ARG A 137 0.41 -9.71 0.71
C ARG A 137 1.71 -9.48 -0.03
N GLY A 138 2.83 -9.52 0.70
CA GLY A 138 4.16 -9.39 0.15
C GLY A 138 5.18 -10.26 0.88
N ARG A 139 6.37 -10.37 0.33
CA ARG A 139 7.50 -10.98 1.04
C ARG A 139 8.04 -9.98 2.06
N ALA A 140 8.41 -10.47 3.23
CA ALA A 140 9.09 -9.64 4.21
C ALA A 140 10.44 -9.15 3.61
N SER A 141 10.54 -7.84 3.41
CA SER A 141 11.73 -7.17 2.88
C SER A 141 11.95 -5.90 3.68
N ILE A 142 12.70 -6.02 4.77
CA ILE A 142 12.92 -4.95 5.74
C ILE A 142 14.26 -4.30 5.43
N ARG A 143 14.27 -3.00 5.16
CA ARG A 143 15.52 -2.26 4.95
C ARG A 143 16.17 -1.96 6.29
N THR A 144 17.43 -2.32 6.39
CA THR A 144 18.29 -1.93 7.51
C THR A 144 18.91 -0.55 7.24
N SER A 145 19.49 0.04 8.28
CA SER A 145 20.25 1.29 8.16
C SER A 145 21.45 1.19 7.23
N ASP A 146 22.01 -0.02 7.10
CA ASP A 146 23.19 -0.30 6.27
C ASP A 146 22.83 -0.54 4.79
N GLY A 147 21.54 -0.49 4.47
CA GLY A 147 21.01 -0.63 3.12
C GLY A 147 20.65 -2.07 2.73
N ASP A 148 20.95 -3.03 3.58
CA ASP A 148 20.61 -4.43 3.35
C ASP A 148 19.10 -4.65 3.46
N ALA A 149 18.59 -5.63 2.72
CA ALA A 149 17.23 -6.11 2.84
C ALA A 149 17.23 -7.43 3.60
N ILE A 150 16.58 -7.45 4.75
CA ILE A 150 16.42 -8.63 5.60
C ILE A 150 14.94 -8.97 5.73
N GLY A 151 14.64 -10.10 6.33
CA GLY A 151 13.29 -10.58 6.59
C GLY A 151 13.04 -11.93 5.95
N ARG A 152 12.14 -12.70 6.53
CA ARG A 152 11.75 -14.04 6.08
C ARG A 152 10.24 -14.16 6.08
N GLY A 153 9.74 -14.99 5.17
CA GLY A 153 8.32 -15.27 5.08
C GLY A 153 7.51 -14.19 4.40
N THR A 154 6.23 -14.18 4.70
CA THR A 154 5.23 -13.29 4.11
C THR A 154 4.68 -12.34 5.17
N VAL A 155 4.52 -11.08 4.80
CA VAL A 155 3.84 -10.05 5.59
C VAL A 155 2.53 -9.64 4.92
N GLU A 156 1.58 -9.17 5.71
CA GLU A 156 0.19 -8.95 5.28
C GLU A 156 -0.31 -7.59 5.74
N GLY A 157 -0.71 -6.76 4.80
CA GLY A 157 -1.35 -5.47 5.06
C GLY A 157 -0.45 -4.47 5.79
N ILE A 158 -0.85 -4.06 6.97
CA ILE A 158 -0.17 -3.04 7.78
C ILE A 158 0.20 -3.67 9.12
N GLY A 159 1.46 -3.52 9.53
CA GLY A 159 1.87 -4.18 10.77
C GLY A 159 3.29 -3.96 11.22
N PHE A 160 3.72 -4.87 12.11
CA PHE A 160 5.09 -4.95 12.60
C PHE A 160 5.67 -6.33 12.34
N TYR A 161 6.89 -6.35 11.85
CA TYR A 161 7.72 -7.55 11.76
C TYR A 161 8.70 -7.54 12.91
N LEU A 162 8.81 -8.68 13.58
CA LEU A 162 9.74 -8.90 14.70
C LEU A 162 10.76 -9.97 14.30
N ASP A 163 12.02 -9.72 14.58
CA ASP A 163 13.07 -10.70 14.44
C ASP A 163 13.95 -10.66 15.69
N THR A 164 14.01 -11.75 16.44
CA THR A 164 14.78 -11.86 17.67
C THR A 164 16.21 -12.33 17.44
N LEU A 165 16.53 -12.79 16.24
CA LEU A 165 17.80 -13.41 15.90
C LEU A 165 18.77 -12.43 15.23
N TYR A 166 18.23 -11.37 14.66
CA TYR A 166 19.04 -10.40 13.96
C TYR A 166 19.71 -9.44 14.94
N THR A 167 21.02 -9.31 14.85
CA THR A 167 21.78 -8.33 15.66
C THR A 167 21.95 -7.04 14.88
N MET A 168 21.45 -5.94 15.40
CA MET A 168 21.59 -4.61 14.82
C MET A 168 22.60 -3.76 15.60
N ARG A 169 23.36 -2.95 14.88
CA ARG A 169 24.17 -1.89 15.48
C ARG A 169 23.37 -0.58 15.46
N ASN A 170 23.19 0.03 16.63
CA ASN A 170 22.63 1.36 16.73
C ASN A 170 23.62 2.37 16.14
N GLN A 171 23.24 3.08 15.09
CA GLN A 171 24.15 4.02 14.42
C GLN A 171 24.47 5.26 15.23
N THR A 172 23.63 5.62 16.20
CA THR A 172 23.82 6.83 17.01
C THR A 172 24.88 6.63 18.10
N ASN A 173 24.91 5.46 18.73
CA ASN A 173 25.79 5.20 19.87
C ASN A 173 26.71 3.98 19.68
N GLY A 174 26.61 3.28 18.54
CA GLY A 174 27.45 2.12 18.21
C GLY A 174 27.13 0.84 18.99
N THR A 175 26.12 0.85 19.87
CA THR A 175 25.75 -0.32 20.68
C THR A 175 25.07 -1.39 19.82
N LEU A 176 25.29 -2.67 20.19
CA LEU A 176 24.60 -3.79 19.56
C LEU A 176 23.30 -4.06 20.31
N SER A 177 22.21 -4.26 19.59
CA SER A 177 20.95 -4.76 20.11
C SER A 177 20.62 -6.10 19.48
N ASN A 178 20.14 -7.04 20.28
CA ASN A 178 19.61 -8.29 19.76
C ASN A 178 18.14 -8.11 19.40
N GLY A 179 17.81 -8.46 18.18
CA GLY A 179 16.47 -8.31 17.64
C GLY A 179 16.20 -6.95 16.97
N LEU A 180 15.12 -6.92 16.22
CA LEU A 180 14.58 -5.72 15.59
C LEU A 180 13.06 -5.74 15.60
N ILE A 181 12.46 -4.55 15.58
CA ILE A 181 11.07 -4.31 15.23
C ILE A 181 11.04 -3.49 13.96
N ALA A 182 10.19 -3.86 13.01
CA ALA A 182 10.05 -3.13 11.76
C ALA A 182 8.58 -2.85 11.44
N PRO A 183 8.13 -1.60 11.47
CA PRO A 183 6.85 -1.26 10.88
C PRO A 183 6.89 -1.57 9.39
N TYR A 184 5.81 -2.14 8.85
CA TYR A 184 5.68 -2.44 7.44
C TYR A 184 4.30 -2.10 6.90
N VAL A 185 4.23 -1.90 5.59
CA VAL A 185 3.00 -1.78 4.81
C VAL A 185 3.10 -2.58 3.53
N GLU A 186 2.05 -3.36 3.26
CA GLU A 186 1.78 -4.04 2.00
C GLU A 186 0.38 -3.63 1.55
N MET A 187 0.31 -2.84 0.49
CA MET A 187 -0.95 -2.26 0.02
C MET A 187 -1.00 -2.26 -1.50
N ARG A 188 -2.20 -2.07 -2.02
CA ARG A 188 -2.48 -1.86 -3.44
C ARG A 188 -3.33 -0.61 -3.59
N VAL A 189 -2.98 0.23 -4.55
CA VAL A 189 -3.77 1.38 -4.97
C VAL A 189 -4.10 1.21 -6.44
N SER A 190 -5.39 1.21 -6.77
CA SER A 190 -5.87 1.05 -8.14
C SER A 190 -6.80 2.20 -8.50
N LEU A 191 -6.60 2.78 -9.68
CA LEU A 191 -7.51 3.74 -10.29
C LEU A 191 -8.34 3.00 -11.33
N MET A 192 -9.66 3.05 -11.21
CA MET A 192 -10.59 2.42 -12.12
C MET A 192 -11.45 3.50 -12.82
N ASP A 193 -11.59 3.40 -14.10
CA ASP A 193 -12.56 4.13 -14.90
C ASP A 193 -13.91 3.42 -14.81
N THR A 194 -14.97 4.16 -14.45
CA THR A 194 -16.28 3.57 -14.17
C THR A 194 -17.09 3.29 -15.44
N ASP A 195 -16.83 4.00 -16.53
CA ASP A 195 -17.56 3.81 -17.79
C ASP A 195 -17.11 2.51 -18.47
N SER A 196 -15.80 2.25 -18.47
CA SER A 196 -15.25 1.02 -19.03
C SER A 196 -15.21 -0.13 -18.04
N ALA A 197 -15.45 0.12 -16.74
CA ALA A 197 -15.27 -0.81 -15.62
C ALA A 197 -13.86 -1.45 -15.59
N LYS A 198 -12.82 -0.71 -15.98
CA LYS A 198 -11.44 -1.20 -16.04
C LYS A 198 -10.54 -0.47 -15.08
N VAL A 199 -9.60 -1.20 -14.49
CA VAL A 199 -8.46 -0.60 -13.81
C VAL A 199 -7.53 0.00 -14.87
N VAL A 200 -7.36 1.33 -14.83
CA VAL A 200 -6.55 2.10 -15.78
C VAL A 200 -5.13 2.33 -15.27
N ALA A 201 -4.94 2.27 -13.96
CA ALA A 201 -3.63 2.30 -13.32
C ALA A 201 -3.64 1.55 -12.00
N GLU A 202 -2.56 0.85 -11.70
CA GLU A 202 -2.38 0.12 -10.43
C GLU A 202 -0.96 0.29 -9.94
N HIS A 203 -0.80 0.45 -8.62
CA HIS A 203 0.50 0.45 -7.98
C HIS A 203 0.48 -0.39 -6.70
N ARG A 204 1.41 -1.36 -6.61
CA ARG A 204 1.65 -2.14 -5.39
C ARG A 204 2.69 -1.42 -4.54
N LEU A 205 2.40 -1.34 -3.26
CA LEU A 205 3.17 -0.60 -2.28
C LEU A 205 3.72 -1.57 -1.24
N SER A 206 5.03 -1.65 -1.14
CA SER A 206 5.76 -2.43 -0.15
C SER A 206 6.82 -1.54 0.48
N GLU A 207 6.71 -1.30 1.77
CA GLU A 207 7.68 -0.52 2.54
C GLU A 207 7.82 -1.10 3.94
N ALA A 208 9.06 -1.23 4.40
CA ALA A 208 9.40 -1.58 5.77
C ALA A 208 10.79 -1.05 6.10
N TYR A 209 11.02 -0.70 7.38
CA TYR A 209 12.33 -0.31 7.86
C TYR A 209 12.58 -0.83 9.27
N ALA A 210 13.82 -1.23 9.53
CA ALA A 210 14.20 -1.77 10.81
C ALA A 210 14.47 -0.68 11.84
N LEU A 211 14.02 -0.93 13.07
CA LEU A 211 14.30 -0.12 14.25
C LEU A 211 14.98 -0.99 15.30
N ALA A 212 16.08 -0.48 15.86
CA ALA A 212 16.80 -1.09 16.97
C ALA A 212 16.38 -0.48 18.31
N ALA A 213 16.69 -1.14 19.41
CA ALA A 213 16.53 -0.57 20.74
C ALA A 213 17.34 0.73 20.88
N LYS A 214 16.72 1.77 21.48
CA LYS A 214 17.37 3.08 21.62
C LYS A 214 18.59 3.07 22.51
N ASP A 215 18.57 2.28 23.58
CA ASP A 215 19.54 2.33 24.66
C ASP A 215 20.61 1.22 24.59
N GLY A 216 20.65 0.44 23.50
CA GLY A 216 21.55 -0.73 23.42
C GLY A 216 21.22 -1.80 24.48
N SER A 217 20.05 -1.69 25.11
CA SER A 217 19.60 -2.67 26.09
C SER A 217 19.35 -4.00 25.38
N VAL A 218 19.86 -5.07 25.95
CA VAL A 218 19.51 -6.44 25.58
C VAL A 218 18.08 -6.68 26.10
N VAL A 219 17.09 -6.11 25.41
CA VAL A 219 15.69 -6.39 25.74
C VAL A 219 15.36 -7.72 25.07
N ALA A 220 14.88 -8.67 25.86
CA ALA A 220 14.58 -10.02 25.38
C ALA A 220 13.46 -10.05 24.30
N ASP A 221 12.63 -9.02 24.22
CA ASP A 221 11.51 -8.94 23.28
C ASP A 221 11.56 -7.62 22.48
N PRO A 222 11.81 -7.68 21.15
CA PRO A 222 11.84 -6.50 20.28
C PRO A 222 10.53 -5.71 20.28
N TRP A 223 9.41 -6.33 20.61
CA TRP A 223 8.13 -5.62 20.76
C TRP A 223 8.22 -4.45 21.74
N ASN A 224 9.05 -4.56 22.77
CA ASN A 224 9.21 -3.54 23.79
C ASN A 224 10.21 -2.43 23.44
N PHE A 225 10.83 -2.45 22.24
CA PHE A 225 11.73 -1.38 21.80
C PHE A 225 11.03 -0.04 21.61
N LEU A 226 9.74 -0.07 21.36
CA LEU A 226 8.89 1.10 21.15
C LEU A 226 7.72 1.09 22.13
N SER A 227 7.40 2.25 22.67
CA SER A 227 6.14 2.47 23.38
C SER A 227 4.94 2.34 22.45
N ALA A 228 3.74 2.18 22.99
CA ALA A 228 2.52 2.11 22.19
C ALA A 228 2.34 3.37 21.30
N ALA A 229 2.63 4.56 21.83
CA ALA A 229 2.54 5.81 21.08
C ALA A 229 3.54 5.87 19.92
N GLU A 230 4.78 5.41 20.13
CA GLU A 230 5.80 5.35 19.08
C GLU A 230 5.44 4.36 17.98
N LYS A 231 4.85 3.20 18.34
CA LYS A 231 4.34 2.23 17.35
C LYS A 231 3.26 2.84 16.47
N VAL A 232 2.25 3.48 17.08
CA VAL A 232 1.18 4.16 16.35
C VAL A 232 1.76 5.25 15.44
N HIS A 233 2.67 6.06 15.95
CA HIS A 233 3.31 7.14 15.18
C HIS A 233 4.09 6.59 13.97
N ALA A 234 4.91 5.56 14.17
CA ALA A 234 5.70 4.92 13.11
C ALA A 234 4.80 4.37 11.99
N LEU A 235 3.72 3.65 12.34
CA LEU A 235 2.78 3.14 11.35
C LEU A 235 2.05 4.26 10.60
N ARG A 236 1.57 5.28 11.29
CA ARG A 236 0.89 6.42 10.65
C ARG A 236 1.80 7.10 9.63
N GLN A 237 3.02 7.41 10.01
CA GLN A 237 3.99 8.04 9.10
C GLN A 237 4.30 7.15 7.90
N LEU A 238 4.50 5.85 8.13
CA LEU A 238 4.80 4.90 7.06
C LEU A 238 3.64 4.80 6.07
N VAL A 239 2.41 4.63 6.57
CA VAL A 239 1.20 4.55 5.75
C VAL A 239 1.00 5.84 4.95
N GLU A 240 1.09 7.01 5.60
CA GLU A 240 0.90 8.31 4.93
C GLU A 240 1.93 8.53 3.81
N LYS A 241 3.22 8.29 4.10
CA LYS A 241 4.30 8.41 3.13
C LYS A 241 4.10 7.47 1.94
N THR A 242 3.78 6.22 2.23
CA THR A 242 3.67 5.16 1.21
C THR A 242 2.44 5.39 0.33
N LEU A 243 1.29 5.74 0.92
CA LEU A 243 0.08 6.08 0.17
C LEU A 243 0.26 7.34 -0.70
N THR A 244 0.95 8.37 -0.18
CA THR A 244 1.25 9.57 -0.98
C THR A 244 1.95 9.20 -2.28
N ARG A 245 2.98 8.36 -2.21
CA ARG A 245 3.70 7.89 -3.38
C ARG A 245 2.83 7.05 -4.32
N GLY A 246 2.06 6.11 -3.77
CA GLY A 246 1.22 5.21 -4.56
C GLY A 246 0.07 5.93 -5.26
N ILE A 247 -0.61 6.84 -4.57
CA ILE A 247 -1.73 7.59 -5.16
C ILE A 247 -1.23 8.53 -6.26
N VAL A 248 -0.09 9.20 -6.02
CA VAL A 248 0.54 10.04 -7.04
C VAL A 248 0.95 9.24 -8.28
N ALA A 249 1.36 7.98 -8.11
CA ALA A 249 1.78 7.11 -9.21
C ALA A 249 0.61 6.63 -10.10
N VAL A 250 -0.62 6.54 -9.57
CA VAL A 250 -1.80 6.07 -10.33
C VAL A 250 -2.65 7.21 -10.88
N LEU A 251 -2.48 8.43 -10.38
CA LEU A 251 -3.17 9.61 -10.93
C LEU A 251 -2.44 10.11 -12.18
N PRO A 252 -3.16 10.43 -13.26
CA PRO A 252 -2.60 10.96 -14.51
C PRO A 252 -1.99 12.35 -14.36
#